data_315c84c742018b8b37e289ed21e5bf22
#
_entry.id   315c84c742018b8b37e289ed21e5bf22
#
_cell.length_a   1.000
_cell.length_b   1.000
_cell.length_c   1.000
_cell.angle_alpha   90.00
_cell.angle_beta   90.00
_cell.angle_gamma   90.00
#
_symmetry.space_group_name_H-M   'P 1'
#
loop_
_entity.id
_entity.type
_entity.pdbx_description
1 polymer ?
#
loop_
_entity_poly.entity_id
_entity_poly.type
_entity_poly.pdbx_seq_one_letter_code
_entity_poly.pdbx_strand_id
1 'polypeptide(L)'
;MKRHLPLLAAALLAGSGGALTVTGRVTGTVPAETRISGWAVSASGQPVQEMVSVPVVGGQFRLEIPTTAPSFRAQTALNAQNVSWPGVLDPVSVSAETQTAELKFFTYRDLNRNGQHDEGEPLREVTVNAGRGTLFVVWVNSDVTVRASRGYEATLKRGWNAFIVEVGRAVNITPFVDGSVEVTLNLGR
;
A
#
# COMPACT_ATOMS: atom_id res chain seq x y z
N MET A 1 36.41 0.83 45.67
CA MET A 1 35.35 1.60 44.98
C MET A 1 34.92 0.82 43.70
N LYS A 2 33.80 0.10 43.74
CA LYS A 2 33.29 -0.68 42.63
C LYS A 2 32.25 0.19 41.90
N ARG A 3 32.55 0.59 40.65
CA ARG A 3 31.63 1.34 39.80
C ARG A 3 30.68 0.34 39.14
N HIS A 4 29.37 0.39 39.47
CA HIS A 4 28.32 -0.30 38.77
C HIS A 4 27.94 0.53 37.52
N LEU A 5 28.15 -0.05 36.33
CA LEU A 5 27.57 0.46 35.09
C LEU A 5 26.10 0.00 34.98
N PRO A 6 25.17 0.90 34.72
CA PRO A 6 23.80 0.45 34.43
C PRO A 6 23.71 -0.12 33.01
N LEU A 7 23.26 -1.35 32.89
CA LEU A 7 22.88 -1.97 31.63
C LEU A 7 21.64 -1.28 31.12
N LEU A 8 21.76 -0.53 30.02
CA LEU A 8 20.59 0.02 29.30
C LEU A 8 19.95 -1.12 28.51
N ALA A 9 18.84 -1.66 29.00
CA ALA A 9 18.02 -2.59 28.26
C ALA A 9 17.25 -1.80 27.19
N ALA A 10 17.66 -1.92 25.93
CA ALA A 10 16.86 -1.47 24.80
C ALA A 10 15.66 -2.40 24.66
N ALA A 11 14.50 -1.92 25.04
CA ALA A 11 13.24 -2.61 24.77
C ALA A 11 12.99 -2.55 23.27
N LEU A 12 13.18 -3.67 22.58
CA LEU A 12 12.65 -3.90 21.24
C LEU A 12 11.13 -3.94 21.36
N LEU A 13 10.47 -2.86 20.99
CA LEU A 13 9.04 -2.85 20.69
C LEU A 13 8.84 -3.72 19.44
N ALA A 14 8.50 -4.98 19.65
CA ALA A 14 7.95 -5.82 18.60
C ALA A 14 6.61 -5.19 18.22
N GLY A 15 6.59 -4.44 17.12
CA GLY A 15 5.36 -3.95 16.53
C GLY A 15 4.50 -5.14 16.14
N SER A 16 3.46 -5.42 16.94
CA SER A 16 2.36 -6.29 16.52
C SER A 16 1.78 -5.63 15.27
N GLY A 17 1.79 -6.34 14.14
CA GLY A 17 1.20 -5.87 12.89
C GLY A 17 -0.29 -5.61 13.07
N GLY A 18 -0.64 -4.40 13.49
CA GLY A 18 -2.01 -3.91 13.50
C GLY A 18 -2.53 -3.80 12.08
N ALA A 19 -3.83 -3.95 11.91
CA ALA A 19 -4.47 -3.69 10.63
C ALA A 19 -4.12 -2.26 10.18
N LEU A 20 -3.61 -2.13 8.95
CA LEU A 20 -3.26 -0.83 8.37
C LEU A 20 -4.55 -0.08 8.03
N THR A 21 -4.76 1.08 8.64
CA THR A 21 -5.91 1.93 8.37
C THR A 21 -5.54 3.08 7.44
N VAL A 22 -6.31 3.24 6.36
CA VAL A 22 -6.22 4.35 5.43
C VAL A 22 -7.52 5.16 5.49
N THR A 23 -7.48 6.34 6.08
CA THR A 23 -8.60 7.28 6.05
C THR A 23 -8.35 8.34 4.99
N GLY A 24 -9.39 8.74 4.26
CA GLY A 24 -9.16 9.70 3.20
C GLY A 24 -10.40 10.45 2.75
N ARG A 25 -10.14 11.41 1.87
CA ARG A 25 -11.15 12.21 1.20
C ARG A 25 -11.06 12.01 -0.30
N VAL A 26 -12.19 11.87 -0.92
CA VAL A 26 -12.34 11.89 -2.37
C VAL A 26 -12.70 13.32 -2.80
N THR A 27 -11.90 13.91 -3.67
CA THR A 27 -12.15 15.23 -4.23
C THR A 27 -12.81 15.14 -5.61
N GLY A 28 -13.66 16.11 -5.94
CA GLY A 28 -14.45 16.09 -7.17
C GLY A 28 -15.89 15.64 -6.93
N THR A 29 -16.63 15.43 -8.02
CA THR A 29 -18.01 14.92 -7.96
C THR A 29 -17.98 13.42 -7.71
N VAL A 30 -18.49 12.99 -6.56
CA VAL A 30 -18.59 11.58 -6.20
C VAL A 30 -19.99 11.08 -6.58
N PRO A 31 -20.12 10.19 -7.58
CA PRO A 31 -21.41 9.60 -7.90
C PRO A 31 -22.00 8.82 -6.72
N ALA A 32 -23.35 8.70 -6.71
CA ALA A 32 -24.00 7.83 -5.73
C ALA A 32 -23.49 6.38 -5.85
N GLU A 33 -23.52 5.66 -4.74
CA GLU A 33 -23.07 4.25 -4.63
C GLU A 33 -21.57 4.06 -4.97
N THR A 34 -20.77 5.13 -4.94
CA THR A 34 -19.31 5.01 -5.14
C THR A 34 -18.67 4.29 -3.96
N ARG A 35 -17.88 3.29 -4.27
CA ARG A 35 -17.00 2.62 -3.32
C ARG A 35 -15.54 2.86 -3.68
N ILE A 36 -14.68 2.84 -2.68
CA ILE A 36 -13.23 2.72 -2.84
C ILE A 36 -12.80 1.35 -2.34
N SER A 37 -11.93 0.71 -3.09
CA SER A 37 -11.48 -0.66 -2.79
C SER A 37 -9.98 -0.79 -2.97
N GLY A 38 -9.38 -1.68 -2.15
CA GLY A 38 -8.00 -2.11 -2.27
C GLY A 38 -7.93 -3.50 -2.89
N TRP A 39 -7.19 -3.62 -3.98
CA TRP A 39 -7.03 -4.86 -4.73
C TRP A 39 -5.59 -5.33 -4.71
N ALA A 40 -5.38 -6.59 -4.37
CA ALA A 40 -4.13 -7.26 -4.70
C ALA A 40 -4.07 -7.45 -6.22
N VAL A 41 -2.98 -6.99 -6.83
CA VAL A 41 -2.81 -6.99 -8.29
C VAL A 41 -1.77 -8.01 -8.73
N SER A 42 -1.87 -8.45 -9.98
CA SER A 42 -0.86 -9.29 -10.63
C SER A 42 0.43 -8.51 -10.90
N ALA A 43 1.49 -9.19 -11.33
CA ALA A 43 2.74 -8.56 -11.73
C ALA A 43 2.58 -7.53 -12.88
N SER A 44 1.51 -7.65 -13.68
CA SER A 44 1.15 -6.67 -14.72
C SER A 44 0.21 -5.55 -14.22
N GLY A 45 -0.08 -5.48 -12.92
CA GLY A 45 -0.94 -4.46 -12.32
C GLY A 45 -2.44 -4.70 -12.49
N GLN A 46 -2.86 -5.87 -12.98
CA GLN A 46 -4.28 -6.19 -13.14
C GLN A 46 -4.90 -6.59 -11.81
N PRO A 47 -6.13 -6.12 -11.48
CA PRO A 47 -6.81 -6.51 -10.25
C PRO A 47 -7.11 -8.01 -10.26
N VAL A 48 -6.72 -8.70 -9.17
CA VAL A 48 -6.86 -10.16 -9.02
C VAL A 48 -7.79 -10.50 -7.87
N GLN A 49 -7.68 -9.78 -6.76
CA GLN A 49 -8.45 -10.07 -5.56
C GLN A 49 -8.80 -8.77 -4.84
N GLU A 50 -10.10 -8.53 -4.64
CA GLU A 50 -10.56 -7.47 -3.75
C GLU A 50 -10.20 -7.84 -2.30
N MET A 51 -9.34 -7.05 -1.69
CA MET A 51 -8.91 -7.25 -0.30
C MET A 51 -9.84 -6.55 0.67
N VAL A 52 -10.34 -5.38 0.27
CA VAL A 52 -11.22 -4.54 1.08
C VAL A 52 -12.00 -3.60 0.18
N SER A 53 -13.25 -3.31 0.55
CA SER A 53 -14.09 -2.32 -0.11
C SER A 53 -14.96 -1.58 0.91
N VAL A 54 -15.06 -0.25 0.79
CA VAL A 54 -15.89 0.58 1.66
C VAL A 54 -16.63 1.64 0.83
N PRO A 55 -17.84 2.05 1.27
CA PRO A 55 -18.54 3.15 0.61
C PRO A 55 -17.82 4.49 0.84
N VAL A 56 -17.93 5.39 -0.13
CA VAL A 56 -17.54 6.79 0.01
C VAL A 56 -18.77 7.56 0.49
N VAL A 57 -18.73 8.05 1.73
CA VAL A 57 -19.84 8.75 2.36
C VAL A 57 -19.46 10.22 2.62
N GLY A 58 -20.19 11.15 2.04
CA GLY A 58 -19.87 12.58 2.17
C GLY A 58 -18.47 12.93 1.64
N GLY A 59 -17.98 12.21 0.65
CA GLY A 59 -16.64 12.36 0.12
C GLY A 59 -15.53 11.79 1.01
N GLN A 60 -15.86 11.03 2.05
CA GLN A 60 -14.89 10.44 2.98
C GLN A 60 -14.94 8.91 2.92
N PHE A 61 -13.81 8.29 3.27
CA PHE A 61 -13.71 6.83 3.39
C PHE A 61 -12.73 6.42 4.50
N ARG A 62 -12.87 5.20 4.99
CA ARG A 62 -11.94 4.55 5.91
C ARG A 62 -11.77 3.09 5.49
N LEU A 63 -10.59 2.75 4.96
CA LEU A 63 -10.19 1.41 4.59
C LEU A 63 -9.37 0.78 5.71
N GLU A 64 -9.70 -0.44 6.08
CA GLU A 64 -8.86 -1.27 6.95
C GLU A 64 -8.31 -2.44 6.14
N ILE A 65 -7.04 -2.35 5.77
CA ILE A 65 -6.37 -3.38 4.99
C ILE A 65 -6.23 -4.62 5.85
N PRO A 66 -6.78 -5.78 5.44
CA PRO A 66 -6.74 -6.99 6.25
C PRO A 66 -5.30 -7.49 6.41
N THR A 67 -5.05 -8.21 7.49
CA THR A 67 -3.74 -8.82 7.77
C THR A 67 -3.51 -10.12 6.99
N THR A 68 -4.53 -10.64 6.32
CA THR A 68 -4.45 -11.86 5.51
C THR A 68 -3.56 -11.69 4.29
N ALA A 69 -2.82 -12.74 3.95
CA ALA A 69 -2.03 -12.78 2.73
C ALA A 69 -2.93 -12.74 1.48
N PRO A 70 -2.48 -12.08 0.40
CA PRO A 70 -3.19 -12.13 -0.88
C PRO A 70 -3.10 -13.53 -1.50
N SER A 71 -4.00 -13.82 -2.44
CA SER A 71 -4.00 -15.09 -3.17
C SER A 71 -2.72 -15.30 -3.97
N PHE A 72 -2.34 -16.55 -4.25
CA PHE A 72 -1.16 -16.88 -5.04
C PHE A 72 -1.14 -16.24 -6.42
N ARG A 73 -2.30 -15.95 -7.00
CA ARG A 73 -2.41 -15.29 -8.32
C ARG A 73 -1.91 -13.84 -8.30
N ALA A 74 -1.94 -13.20 -7.15
CA ALA A 74 -1.41 -11.84 -6.97
C ALA A 74 0.05 -11.84 -6.53
N GLN A 75 0.57 -12.97 -6.04
CA GLN A 75 1.95 -13.05 -5.56
C GLN A 75 2.93 -13.24 -6.70
N THR A 76 4.08 -12.60 -6.57
CA THR A 76 5.23 -12.75 -7.48
C THR A 76 6.52 -12.80 -6.68
N ALA A 77 7.57 -13.41 -7.26
CA ALA A 77 8.88 -13.42 -6.63
C ALA A 77 9.46 -12.00 -6.55
N LEU A 78 9.96 -11.61 -5.40
CA LEU A 78 10.66 -10.36 -5.16
C LEU A 78 12.16 -10.62 -5.21
N ASN A 79 12.82 -10.14 -6.25
CA ASN A 79 14.26 -10.17 -6.44
C ASN A 79 14.73 -8.92 -7.20
N ALA A 80 16.04 -8.74 -7.34
CA ALA A 80 16.61 -7.53 -7.93
C ALA A 80 16.21 -7.30 -9.41
N GLN A 81 15.79 -8.35 -10.13
CA GLN A 81 15.46 -8.27 -11.54
C GLN A 81 14.00 -7.91 -11.83
N ASN A 82 13.11 -8.11 -10.84
CA ASN A 82 11.66 -7.95 -11.06
C ASN A 82 10.97 -6.98 -10.11
N VAL A 83 11.72 -6.17 -9.37
CA VAL A 83 11.16 -5.06 -8.59
C VAL A 83 10.80 -3.91 -9.53
N SER A 84 9.52 -3.59 -9.63
CA SER A 84 9.00 -2.46 -10.42
C SER A 84 8.20 -1.45 -9.57
N TRP A 85 8.58 -1.27 -8.31
CA TRP A 85 7.88 -0.41 -7.37
C TRP A 85 8.08 1.08 -7.67
N PRO A 86 7.15 1.95 -7.25
CA PRO A 86 7.27 3.39 -7.45
C PRO A 86 8.60 3.94 -6.94
N GLY A 87 9.34 4.66 -7.79
CA GLY A 87 10.62 5.27 -7.45
C GLY A 87 11.84 4.33 -7.48
N VAL A 88 11.66 3.04 -7.70
CA VAL A 88 12.78 2.10 -7.86
C VAL A 88 13.44 2.30 -9.22
N LEU A 89 14.76 2.50 -9.20
CA LEU A 89 15.61 2.64 -10.39
C LEU A 89 16.91 1.87 -10.16
N ASP A 90 17.45 1.27 -11.21
CA ASP A 90 18.72 0.52 -11.16
C ASP A 90 19.90 1.38 -10.67
N PRO A 91 20.88 0.75 -9.98
CA PRO A 91 20.93 -0.65 -9.60
C PRO A 91 20.02 -0.97 -8.41
N VAL A 92 19.42 -2.16 -8.41
CA VAL A 92 18.54 -2.64 -7.33
C VAL A 92 19.22 -3.76 -6.55
N SER A 93 19.04 -3.76 -5.24
CA SER A 93 19.41 -4.87 -4.37
C SER A 93 18.27 -5.24 -3.44
N VAL A 94 18.12 -6.54 -3.20
CA VAL A 94 17.12 -7.13 -2.31
C VAL A 94 17.84 -7.99 -1.29
N SER A 95 17.62 -7.77 -0.01
CA SER A 95 18.38 -8.44 1.06
C SER A 95 18.11 -9.95 1.15
N ALA A 96 16.94 -10.40 0.70
CA ALA A 96 16.56 -11.81 0.63
C ALA A 96 15.45 -11.98 -0.41
N GLU A 97 15.46 -13.08 -1.14
CA GLU A 97 14.34 -13.41 -2.04
C GLU A 97 13.11 -13.81 -1.22
N THR A 98 11.95 -13.30 -1.62
CA THR A 98 10.66 -13.59 -0.99
C THR A 98 9.54 -13.47 -2.01
N GLN A 99 8.29 -13.72 -1.58
CA GLN A 99 7.11 -13.41 -2.37
C GLN A 99 6.58 -12.03 -2.00
N THR A 100 6.05 -11.32 -2.98
CA THR A 100 5.44 -10.00 -2.81
C THR A 100 4.14 -9.89 -3.60
N ALA A 101 3.27 -8.97 -3.19
CA ALA A 101 2.11 -8.54 -3.95
C ALA A 101 1.83 -7.06 -3.68
N GLU A 102 1.54 -6.30 -4.71
CA GLU A 102 1.12 -4.91 -4.56
C GLU A 102 -0.38 -4.83 -4.30
N LEU A 103 -0.77 -3.81 -3.53
CA LEU A 103 -2.17 -3.41 -3.40
C LEU A 103 -2.36 -2.08 -4.09
N LYS A 104 -3.27 -2.06 -5.07
CA LYS A 104 -3.71 -0.84 -5.75
C LYS A 104 -5.11 -0.47 -5.36
N PHE A 105 -5.43 0.80 -5.52
CA PHE A 105 -6.73 1.34 -5.16
C PHE A 105 -7.57 1.56 -6.42
N PHE A 106 -8.86 1.20 -6.30
CA PHE A 106 -9.83 1.37 -7.37
C PHE A 106 -11.10 1.98 -6.80
N THR A 107 -11.88 2.61 -7.68
CA THR A 107 -13.25 2.99 -7.40
C THR A 107 -14.18 2.28 -8.37
N TYR A 108 -15.39 1.99 -7.92
CA TYR A 108 -16.49 1.49 -8.73
C TYR A 108 -17.83 1.95 -8.18
N ARG A 109 -18.90 1.75 -8.92
CA ARG A 109 -20.27 1.99 -8.47
C ARG A 109 -20.91 0.66 -8.14
N ASP A 110 -21.25 0.47 -6.88
CA ASP A 110 -21.96 -0.71 -6.36
C ASP A 110 -23.46 -0.57 -6.68
N LEU A 111 -23.84 -0.97 -7.89
CA LEU A 111 -25.18 -0.71 -8.43
C LEU A 111 -26.25 -1.56 -7.76
N ASN A 112 -25.92 -2.75 -7.31
CA ASN A 112 -26.83 -3.66 -6.61
C ASN A 112 -26.76 -3.54 -5.08
N ARG A 113 -25.82 -2.72 -4.56
CA ARG A 113 -25.64 -2.41 -3.13
C ARG A 113 -25.30 -3.63 -2.28
N ASN A 114 -24.58 -4.59 -2.84
CA ASN A 114 -24.18 -5.79 -2.11
C ASN A 114 -22.85 -5.61 -1.33
N GLY A 115 -22.15 -4.50 -1.55
CA GLY A 115 -20.90 -4.18 -0.85
C GLY A 115 -19.65 -4.82 -1.44
N GLN A 116 -19.76 -5.50 -2.57
CA GLN A 116 -18.68 -6.16 -3.28
C GLN A 116 -18.69 -5.73 -4.75
N HIS A 117 -17.55 -5.89 -5.42
CA HIS A 117 -17.46 -5.65 -6.85
C HIS A 117 -18.03 -6.84 -7.64
N ASP A 118 -18.89 -6.55 -8.60
CA ASP A 118 -19.48 -7.51 -9.51
C ASP A 118 -19.09 -7.29 -10.97
N GLU A 119 -19.25 -8.33 -11.78
CA GLU A 119 -19.11 -8.23 -13.22
C GLU A 119 -20.13 -7.22 -13.78
N GLY A 120 -19.63 -6.26 -14.56
CA GLY A 120 -20.45 -5.16 -15.09
C GLY A 120 -20.35 -3.86 -14.30
N GLU A 121 -19.60 -3.82 -13.20
CA GLU A 121 -19.24 -2.63 -12.45
C GLU A 121 -17.80 -2.20 -12.80
N PRO A 122 -17.60 -1.23 -13.70
CA PRO A 122 -16.26 -0.90 -14.17
C PRO A 122 -15.34 -0.42 -13.04
N LEU A 123 -14.22 -1.11 -12.83
CA LEU A 123 -13.14 -0.67 -11.95
C LEU A 123 -12.39 0.49 -12.59
N ARG A 124 -12.13 1.52 -11.80
CA ARG A 124 -11.28 2.64 -12.18
C ARG A 124 -10.14 2.74 -11.18
N GLU A 125 -8.91 2.54 -11.65
CA GLU A 125 -7.72 2.72 -10.81
C GLU A 125 -7.62 4.19 -10.37
N VAL A 126 -7.28 4.41 -9.11
CA VAL A 126 -7.10 5.74 -8.52
C VAL A 126 -5.78 5.81 -7.79
N THR A 127 -5.17 6.99 -7.83
CA THR A 127 -3.96 7.28 -7.07
C THR A 127 -4.35 7.86 -5.71
N VAL A 128 -3.79 7.30 -4.66
CA VAL A 128 -3.98 7.77 -3.29
C VAL A 128 -2.78 8.63 -2.90
N ASN A 129 -3.00 9.91 -2.65
CA ASN A 129 -1.95 10.86 -2.35
C ASN A 129 -1.95 11.23 -0.86
N ALA A 130 -0.77 11.43 -0.32
CA ALA A 130 -0.55 11.97 1.02
C ALA A 130 0.52 13.07 0.93
N GLY A 131 0.11 14.31 1.08
CA GLY A 131 0.98 15.46 0.85
C GLY A 131 1.54 15.50 -0.57
N ARG A 132 2.86 15.40 -0.70
CA ARG A 132 3.56 15.39 -1.99
C ARG A 132 3.81 14.00 -2.56
N GLY A 133 3.56 12.98 -1.76
CA GLY A 133 3.84 11.60 -2.13
C GLY A 133 2.58 10.80 -2.46
N THR A 134 2.82 9.61 -2.95
CA THR A 134 1.80 8.62 -3.26
C THR A 134 1.87 7.49 -2.25
N LEU A 135 0.71 7.05 -1.76
CA LEU A 135 0.62 5.89 -0.91
C LEU A 135 0.91 4.63 -1.74
N PHE A 136 1.91 3.89 -1.31
CA PHE A 136 2.31 2.60 -1.85
C PHE A 136 2.10 1.53 -0.79
N VAL A 137 1.33 0.50 -1.11
CA VAL A 137 1.02 -0.60 -0.18
C VAL A 137 1.46 -1.91 -0.82
N VAL A 138 2.22 -2.68 -0.05
CA VAL A 138 2.83 -3.93 -0.54
C VAL A 138 2.88 -4.98 0.55
N TRP A 139 2.60 -6.21 0.17
CA TRP A 139 2.72 -7.39 1.02
C TRP A 139 4.02 -8.13 0.72
N VAL A 140 4.67 -8.66 1.76
CA VAL A 140 5.82 -9.56 1.64
C VAL A 140 5.66 -10.78 2.56
N ASN A 141 6.13 -11.93 2.08
CA ASN A 141 6.02 -13.18 2.85
C ASN A 141 7.06 -13.29 3.99
N SER A 142 8.15 -12.57 3.91
CA SER A 142 9.20 -12.50 4.94
C SER A 142 9.82 -11.11 5.00
N ASP A 143 10.50 -10.81 6.10
CA ASP A 143 11.23 -9.54 6.26
C ASP A 143 12.25 -9.36 5.15
N VAL A 144 12.27 -8.19 4.53
CA VAL A 144 13.15 -7.87 3.41
C VAL A 144 13.45 -6.38 3.34
N THR A 145 14.64 -6.02 2.87
CA THR A 145 15.00 -4.64 2.55
C THR A 145 15.30 -4.52 1.06
N VAL A 146 14.68 -3.56 0.41
CA VAL A 146 14.92 -3.21 -1.00
C VAL A 146 15.66 -1.88 -1.04
N ARG A 147 16.79 -1.85 -1.74
CA ARG A 147 17.57 -0.64 -2.00
C ARG A 147 17.71 -0.42 -3.49
N ALA A 148 17.64 0.84 -3.91
CA ALA A 148 17.84 1.23 -5.30
C ALA A 148 18.58 2.58 -5.38
N SER A 149 18.82 3.05 -6.59
CA SER A 149 19.47 4.35 -6.78
C SER A 149 18.65 5.52 -6.21
N ARG A 150 19.24 6.69 -6.17
CA ARG A 150 18.66 7.95 -5.63
C ARG A 150 18.24 7.89 -4.15
N GLY A 151 18.86 7.02 -3.36
CA GLY A 151 18.56 6.91 -1.93
C GLY A 151 17.31 6.11 -1.60
N TYR A 152 16.76 5.36 -2.56
CA TYR A 152 15.64 4.46 -2.30
C TYR A 152 16.04 3.38 -1.28
N GLU A 153 15.36 3.32 -0.15
CA GLU A 153 15.50 2.25 0.84
C GLU A 153 14.15 1.97 1.50
N ALA A 154 13.60 0.78 1.27
CA ALA A 154 12.37 0.31 1.90
C ALA A 154 12.68 -0.94 2.73
N THR A 155 12.49 -0.86 4.04
CA THR A 155 12.56 -2.00 4.96
C THR A 155 11.15 -2.48 5.26
N LEU A 156 10.85 -3.71 4.86
CA LEU A 156 9.53 -4.32 4.95
C LEU A 156 9.55 -5.43 5.99
N LYS A 157 8.47 -5.52 6.74
CA LYS A 157 8.17 -6.62 7.66
C LYS A 157 7.18 -7.57 7.01
N ARG A 158 7.25 -8.84 7.36
CA ARG A 158 6.28 -9.85 6.90
C ARG A 158 4.85 -9.34 7.05
N GLY A 159 4.06 -9.48 5.99
CA GLY A 159 2.69 -8.97 5.91
C GLY A 159 2.59 -7.70 5.07
N TRP A 160 1.52 -6.95 5.26
CA TRP A 160 1.27 -5.68 4.56
C TRP A 160 2.10 -4.55 5.15
N ASN A 161 2.74 -3.80 4.26
CA ASN A 161 3.53 -2.60 4.57
C ASN A 161 2.98 -1.43 3.74
N ALA A 162 3.07 -0.23 4.28
CA ALA A 162 2.67 0.97 3.55
C ALA A 162 3.73 2.06 3.68
N PHE A 163 3.91 2.79 2.60
CA PHE A 163 4.88 3.88 2.50
C PHE A 163 4.27 5.06 1.74
N ILE A 164 4.70 6.25 2.08
CA ILE A 164 4.56 7.41 1.22
C ILE A 164 5.84 7.52 0.39
N VAL A 165 5.67 7.47 -0.92
CA VAL A 165 6.77 7.54 -1.89
C VAL A 165 6.74 8.90 -2.57
N GLU A 166 7.79 9.70 -2.35
CA GLU A 166 7.99 10.98 -3.03
C GLU A 166 9.14 10.84 -4.03
N VAL A 167 8.84 11.02 -5.31
CA VAL A 167 9.81 10.90 -6.40
C VAL A 167 10.23 12.29 -6.86
N GLY A 168 11.53 12.60 -6.69
CA GLY A 168 12.13 13.86 -7.10
C GLY A 168 13.58 13.66 -7.57
N ARG A 169 14.47 14.59 -7.24
CA ARG A 169 15.92 14.41 -7.45
C ARG A 169 16.45 13.24 -6.61
N ALA A 170 15.95 13.10 -5.39
CA ALA A 170 16.05 11.91 -4.55
C ALA A 170 14.69 11.23 -4.46
N VAL A 171 14.66 9.98 -4.03
CA VAL A 171 13.44 9.25 -3.69
C VAL A 171 13.36 9.16 -2.18
N ASN A 172 12.29 9.71 -1.61
CA ASN A 172 12.03 9.62 -0.19
C ASN A 172 10.96 8.57 0.06
N ILE A 173 11.28 7.61 0.94
CA ILE A 173 10.39 6.55 1.37
C ILE A 173 10.12 6.76 2.85
N THR A 174 8.87 7.06 3.19
CA THR A 174 8.47 7.23 4.59
C THR A 174 7.43 6.17 4.94
N PRO A 175 7.62 5.37 6.01
CA PRO A 175 6.60 4.45 6.46
C PRO A 175 5.28 5.18 6.73
N PHE A 176 4.19 4.65 6.21
CA PHE A 176 2.84 5.12 6.51
C PHE A 176 2.27 4.24 7.62
N VAL A 177 1.99 4.84 8.77
CA VAL A 177 1.46 4.13 9.94
C VAL A 177 -0.02 4.41 10.12
N ASP A 178 -0.38 5.69 10.13
CA ASP A 178 -1.75 6.22 10.16
C ASP A 178 -1.73 7.64 9.60
N GLY A 179 -2.73 8.02 8.82
CA GLY A 179 -2.78 9.36 8.27
C GLY A 179 -3.97 9.61 7.36
N SER A 180 -4.13 10.88 6.99
CA SER A 180 -5.12 11.29 6.00
C SER A 180 -4.50 11.26 4.61
N VAL A 181 -5.22 10.69 3.68
CA VAL A 181 -4.88 10.63 2.27
C VAL A 181 -5.95 11.32 1.42
N GLU A 182 -5.60 11.70 0.20
CA GLU A 182 -6.54 12.30 -0.75
C GLU A 182 -6.59 11.46 -2.03
N VAL A 183 -7.79 11.24 -2.50
CA VAL A 183 -8.07 10.61 -3.79
C VAL A 183 -8.77 11.62 -4.66
N THR A 184 -8.19 11.96 -5.79
CA THR A 184 -8.82 12.80 -6.78
C THR A 184 -9.50 11.92 -7.83
N LEU A 185 -10.82 11.97 -7.89
CA LEU A 185 -11.57 11.33 -8.98
C LEU A 185 -11.56 12.27 -10.19
N ASN A 186 -10.72 11.95 -11.17
CA ASN A 186 -10.84 12.56 -12.48
C ASN A 186 -11.94 11.82 -13.24
N LEU A 187 -13.15 12.36 -13.19
CA LEU A 187 -14.22 11.95 -14.10
C LEU A 187 -13.78 12.48 -15.49
N GLY A 188 -13.13 11.62 -16.29
CA GLY A 188 -12.84 11.95 -17.68
C GLY A 188 -14.11 12.48 -18.36
N ARG A 189 -13.96 13.64 -19.00
CA ARG A 189 -14.99 14.21 -19.89
C ARG A 189 -15.23 13.32 -21.08
#